data_78754f78cb4bcbc14de248a8abf4b30c
#
_entry.id   78754f78cb4bcbc14de248a8abf4b30c
#
_cell.length_a   1.000
_cell.length_b   1.000
_cell.length_c   1.000
_cell.angle_alpha   90.00
_cell.angle_beta   90.00
_cell.angle_gamma   90.00
#
_symmetry.space_group_name_H-M   'P 1'
#
loop_
_entity.id
_entity.type
_entity.pdbx_description
1 polymer ?
#
loop_
_entity_poly.entity_id
_entity_poly.type
_entity_poly.pdbx_seq_one_letter_code
_entity_poly.pdbx_strand_id
1 'polypeptide(L)'
;MSFGYQTLGFGSYPSRGGLIEATGGSITTSGDYRFHSFTSSGTFEITAGAGDVLILAVAGGGAGSGSNDSNGGGGGAGGYLEGTLSLSVATYAVTVGAGGADSGTNSVGASGANTVIGTINATAIGGGFGSHGRGTINGADGGSGGGGSGYANDRAGGSGIQGNSGGLTGY
;
A
#
# COMPACT_ATOMS: atom_id res chain seq x y z
N MET A 1 -0.81 7.57 -0.06
CA MET A 1 -1.82 7.45 -1.12
C MET A 1 -2.02 8.81 -1.77
N SER A 2 -2.06 8.89 -3.10
CA SER A 2 -2.28 10.13 -3.84
C SER A 2 -3.41 9.96 -4.84
N PHE A 3 -4.29 10.95 -4.93
CA PHE A 3 -5.37 11.03 -5.91
C PHE A 3 -5.17 12.26 -6.78
N GLY A 4 -5.25 12.09 -8.08
CA GLY A 4 -5.19 13.19 -9.03
C GLY A 4 -6.40 13.20 -9.96
N TYR A 5 -6.94 14.35 -10.25
CA TYR A 5 -7.94 14.52 -11.29
C TYR A 5 -7.64 15.77 -12.13
N GLN A 6 -8.07 15.74 -13.38
CA GLN A 6 -7.84 16.82 -14.32
C GLN A 6 -9.01 17.78 -14.34
N THR A 7 -8.75 19.07 -14.15
CA THR A 7 -9.70 20.14 -14.43
C THR A 7 -9.43 20.66 -15.84
N LEU A 8 -10.31 20.32 -16.80
CA LEU A 8 -10.23 20.87 -18.14
C LEU A 8 -10.76 22.29 -18.15
N GLY A 9 -9.90 23.26 -18.50
CA GLY A 9 -10.28 24.62 -18.80
C GLY A 9 -10.87 24.76 -20.21
N PHE A 10 -12.05 25.36 -20.30
CA PHE A 10 -12.67 26.05 -21.43
C PHE A 10 -12.60 25.42 -22.84
N GLY A 11 -13.57 24.59 -23.13
CA GLY A 11 -13.99 24.22 -24.46
C GLY A 11 -15.35 23.56 -24.37
N SER A 12 -16.36 24.12 -25.05
CA SER A 12 -17.73 23.63 -25.05
C SER A 12 -17.80 22.24 -25.70
N TYR A 13 -17.65 21.20 -24.91
CA TYR A 13 -18.03 19.84 -25.28
C TYR A 13 -19.28 19.43 -24.49
N PRO A 14 -20.19 18.62 -25.06
CA PRO A 14 -21.35 18.17 -24.33
C PRO A 14 -20.91 17.39 -23.10
N SER A 15 -21.11 18.00 -21.94
CA SER A 15 -20.66 17.52 -20.63
C SER A 15 -21.37 16.21 -20.28
N ARG A 16 -20.68 15.12 -20.36
CA ARG A 16 -20.97 13.96 -19.54
C ARG A 16 -20.17 14.10 -18.23
N GLY A 17 -20.81 14.65 -17.23
CA GLY A 17 -20.23 14.87 -15.91
C GLY A 17 -19.65 16.28 -15.75
N GLY A 18 -20.14 17.07 -14.78
CA GLY A 18 -19.52 18.33 -14.37
C GLY A 18 -18.10 18.09 -13.84
N LEU A 19 -17.30 19.17 -13.74
CA LEU A 19 -15.98 19.12 -13.10
C LEU A 19 -16.09 18.45 -11.73
N ILE A 20 -15.16 17.55 -11.44
CA ILE A 20 -15.10 16.93 -10.11
C ILE A 20 -14.64 17.99 -9.10
N GLU A 21 -15.46 18.20 -8.08
CA GLU A 21 -15.06 18.92 -6.88
C GLU A 21 -14.89 17.92 -5.74
N ALA A 22 -13.76 17.97 -5.05
CA ALA A 22 -13.48 17.03 -3.98
C ALA A 22 -12.74 17.69 -2.83
N THR A 23 -12.88 17.08 -1.65
CA THR A 23 -12.22 17.46 -0.40
C THR A 23 -11.52 16.25 0.23
N GLY A 24 -10.69 16.51 1.25
CA GLY A 24 -9.97 15.48 2.00
C GLY A 24 -8.49 15.37 1.67
N GLY A 25 -7.72 14.94 2.66
CA GLY A 25 -6.26 14.88 2.57
C GLY A 25 -5.60 16.25 2.47
N SER A 26 -4.30 16.24 2.17
CA SER A 26 -3.54 17.46 1.83
C SER A 26 -3.69 17.73 0.34
N ILE A 27 -4.15 18.94 0.00
CA ILE A 27 -4.47 19.31 -1.38
C ILE A 27 -3.33 20.14 -1.98
N THR A 28 -2.84 19.72 -3.15
CA THR A 28 -1.86 20.47 -3.96
C THR A 28 -2.32 20.52 -5.41
N THR A 29 -1.90 21.54 -6.16
CA THR A 29 -2.21 21.68 -7.57
C THR A 29 -0.91 21.75 -8.37
N SER A 30 -0.84 21.01 -9.47
CA SER A 30 0.30 21.06 -10.40
C SER A 30 -0.22 20.89 -11.84
N GLY A 31 -0.01 21.91 -12.66
CA GLY A 31 -0.62 21.97 -13.99
C GLY A 31 -2.15 21.91 -13.88
N ASP A 32 -2.75 21.04 -14.68
CA ASP A 32 -4.20 20.82 -14.70
C ASP A 32 -4.69 19.79 -13.68
N TYR A 33 -3.80 19.29 -12.80
CA TYR A 33 -4.12 18.28 -11.82
C TYR A 33 -4.24 18.86 -10.42
N ARG A 34 -5.23 18.37 -9.69
CA ARG A 34 -5.40 18.58 -8.26
C ARG A 34 -5.15 17.26 -7.54
N PHE A 35 -4.20 17.27 -6.61
CA PHE A 35 -3.77 16.09 -5.87
C PHE A 35 -4.32 16.11 -4.46
N HIS A 36 -4.89 15.00 -4.03
CA HIS A 36 -5.32 14.75 -2.66
C HIS A 36 -4.40 13.70 -2.06
N SER A 37 -3.51 14.08 -1.15
CA SER A 37 -2.52 13.18 -0.55
C SER A 37 -2.93 12.80 0.87
N PHE A 38 -2.91 11.49 1.15
CA PHE A 38 -3.22 10.92 2.46
C PHE A 38 -1.99 10.21 3.00
N THR A 39 -1.41 10.71 4.09
CA THR A 39 -0.33 10.07 4.85
C THR A 39 -0.83 9.41 6.13
N SER A 40 -2.10 9.57 6.43
CA SER A 40 -2.86 8.91 7.49
C SER A 40 -4.28 8.63 6.99
N SER A 41 -4.98 7.72 7.65
CA SER A 41 -6.36 7.40 7.32
C SER A 41 -7.26 8.63 7.42
N GLY A 42 -8.26 8.70 6.54
CA GLY A 42 -9.16 9.84 6.44
C GLY A 42 -10.29 9.59 5.46
N THR A 43 -10.82 10.66 4.92
CA THR A 43 -11.95 10.62 4.01
C THR A 43 -11.64 11.43 2.75
N PHE A 44 -11.89 10.85 1.60
CA PHE A 44 -11.95 11.54 0.31
C PHE A 44 -13.42 11.69 -0.07
N GLU A 45 -13.88 12.92 -0.27
CA GLU A 45 -15.27 13.21 -0.58
C GLU A 45 -15.36 13.94 -1.92
N ILE A 46 -16.17 13.42 -2.83
CA ILE A 46 -16.57 14.10 -4.04
C ILE A 46 -17.87 14.85 -3.75
N THR A 47 -17.81 16.18 -3.78
CA THR A 47 -18.92 17.07 -3.44
C THR A 47 -19.76 17.47 -4.66
N ALA A 48 -19.13 17.46 -5.86
CA ALA A 48 -19.83 17.72 -7.12
C ALA A 48 -19.16 17.00 -8.28
N GLY A 49 -19.93 16.74 -9.34
CA GLY A 49 -19.46 16.11 -10.56
C GLY A 49 -19.28 14.60 -10.46
N ALA A 50 -18.80 14.03 -11.53
CA ALA A 50 -18.40 12.63 -11.63
C ALA A 50 -17.37 12.48 -12.75
N GLY A 51 -16.50 11.50 -12.65
CA GLY A 51 -15.50 11.24 -13.68
C GLY A 51 -14.37 10.33 -13.21
N ASP A 52 -13.34 10.27 -14.00
CA ASP A 52 -12.19 9.41 -13.79
C ASP A 52 -11.17 10.09 -12.88
N VAL A 53 -10.80 9.39 -11.82
CA VAL A 53 -9.77 9.78 -10.85
C VAL A 53 -8.61 8.81 -10.94
N LEU A 54 -7.41 9.34 -11.17
CA LEU A 54 -6.17 8.56 -11.08
C LEU A 54 -5.84 8.31 -9.61
N ILE A 55 -5.57 7.07 -9.26
CA ILE A 55 -5.17 6.68 -7.92
C ILE A 55 -3.77 6.09 -7.90
N LEU A 56 -3.08 6.34 -6.81
CA LEU A 56 -1.84 5.69 -6.44
C LEU A 56 -1.95 5.32 -4.97
N ALA A 57 -1.89 4.04 -4.65
CA ALA A 57 -1.92 3.53 -3.30
C ALA A 57 -0.71 2.66 -3.00
N VAL A 58 -0.09 2.89 -1.85
CA VAL A 58 1.02 2.08 -1.33
C VAL A 58 0.64 1.59 0.06
N ALA A 59 0.78 0.31 0.30
CA ALA A 59 0.52 -0.30 1.60
C ALA A 59 1.72 -0.21 2.55
N GLY A 60 1.51 -0.55 3.82
CA GLY A 60 2.59 -0.66 4.79
C GLY A 60 3.57 -1.77 4.44
N GLY A 61 4.88 -1.56 4.60
CA GLY A 61 5.88 -2.62 4.49
C GLY A 61 5.85 -3.54 5.72
N GLY A 62 6.28 -4.79 5.56
CA GLY A 62 6.46 -5.72 6.67
C GLY A 62 7.71 -5.42 7.48
N ALA A 63 7.74 -5.85 8.74
CA ALA A 63 8.95 -5.77 9.57
C ALA A 63 9.93 -6.89 9.23
N GLY A 64 11.22 -6.61 9.39
CA GLY A 64 12.24 -7.65 9.46
C GLY A 64 12.13 -8.45 10.75
N SER A 65 12.81 -9.58 10.84
CA SER A 65 12.91 -10.32 12.08
C SER A 65 14.14 -9.88 12.88
N GLY A 66 13.98 -9.72 14.20
CA GLY A 66 15.06 -9.46 15.12
C GLY A 66 15.81 -10.76 15.49
N SER A 67 17.15 -10.73 15.47
CA SER A 67 17.95 -11.86 15.91
C SER A 67 19.27 -11.39 16.55
N ASN A 68 19.62 -11.95 17.69
CA ASN A 68 20.91 -11.66 18.34
C ASN A 68 22.06 -12.49 17.75
N ASP A 69 21.81 -13.72 17.34
CA ASP A 69 22.85 -14.69 17.01
C ASP A 69 22.60 -15.42 15.68
N SER A 70 21.64 -15.02 14.91
CA SER A 70 21.27 -15.70 13.66
C SER A 70 20.75 -14.72 12.61
N ASN A 71 20.85 -15.11 11.36
CA ASN A 71 20.38 -14.29 10.24
C ASN A 71 18.85 -14.24 10.23
N GLY A 72 18.30 -13.04 10.37
CA GLY A 72 16.86 -12.81 10.18
C GLY A 72 16.53 -12.43 8.75
N GLY A 73 15.31 -12.73 8.31
CA GLY A 73 14.79 -12.29 7.02
C GLY A 73 14.37 -10.82 7.05
N GLY A 74 14.56 -10.11 5.95
CA GLY A 74 14.04 -8.75 5.77
C GLY A 74 12.53 -8.75 5.55
N GLY A 75 11.84 -7.69 5.96
CA GLY A 75 10.43 -7.50 5.63
C GLY A 75 10.21 -7.19 4.15
N GLY A 76 9.08 -7.60 3.63
CA GLY A 76 8.64 -7.31 2.27
C GLY A 76 8.08 -5.89 2.13
N ALA A 77 8.19 -5.30 0.96
CA ALA A 77 7.57 -4.01 0.65
C ALA A 77 6.04 -4.13 0.63
N GLY A 78 5.37 -3.05 1.02
CA GLY A 78 3.93 -2.93 0.77
C GLY A 78 3.61 -2.97 -0.72
N GLY A 79 2.45 -3.52 -1.04
CA GLY A 79 1.93 -3.56 -2.39
C GLY A 79 1.71 -2.17 -2.95
N TYR A 80 1.78 -2.07 -4.25
CA TYR A 80 1.56 -0.87 -5.03
C TYR A 80 0.33 -1.07 -5.90
N LEU A 81 -0.56 -0.11 -5.91
CA LEU A 81 -1.74 -0.10 -6.77
C LEU A 81 -1.84 1.26 -7.46
N GLU A 82 -1.88 1.23 -8.77
CA GLU A 82 -2.12 2.39 -9.62
C GLU A 82 -3.25 2.09 -10.60
N GLY A 83 -4.08 3.06 -10.86
CA GLY A 83 -5.18 2.89 -11.81
C GLY A 83 -6.10 4.09 -11.86
N THR A 84 -7.12 3.95 -12.69
CA THR A 84 -8.18 4.93 -12.86
C THR A 84 -9.48 4.36 -12.30
N LEU A 85 -10.19 5.17 -11.52
CA LEU A 85 -11.49 4.83 -10.95
C LEU A 85 -12.50 5.88 -11.38
N SER A 86 -13.62 5.42 -11.93
CA SER A 86 -14.76 6.30 -12.21
C SER A 86 -15.54 6.52 -10.92
N LEU A 87 -15.48 7.73 -10.40
CA LEU A 87 -16.07 8.12 -9.12
C LEU A 87 -17.19 9.15 -9.33
N SER A 88 -18.14 9.18 -8.41
CA SER A 88 -19.25 10.12 -8.38
C SER A 88 -19.39 10.76 -7.00
N VAL A 89 -20.33 11.67 -6.85
CA VAL A 89 -20.63 12.32 -5.54
C VAL A 89 -20.88 11.25 -4.49
N ALA A 90 -19.94 11.11 -3.59
CA ALA A 90 -19.96 10.19 -2.45
C ALA A 90 -18.78 10.45 -1.53
N THR A 91 -18.83 9.82 -0.37
CA THR A 91 -17.76 9.79 0.63
C THR A 91 -17.02 8.45 0.55
N TYR A 92 -15.71 8.51 0.33
CA TYR A 92 -14.83 7.35 0.20
C TYR A 92 -13.88 7.31 1.41
N ALA A 93 -14.03 6.28 2.24
CA ALA A 93 -13.10 6.08 3.35
C ALA A 93 -11.72 5.70 2.80
N VAL A 94 -10.67 6.36 3.29
CA VAL A 94 -9.28 6.07 2.96
C VAL A 94 -8.62 5.51 4.20
N THR A 95 -8.18 4.25 4.14
CA THR A 95 -7.36 3.63 5.17
C THR A 95 -5.93 3.56 4.68
N VAL A 96 -5.01 4.23 5.37
CA VAL A 96 -3.57 4.13 5.09
C VAL A 96 -2.97 3.06 5.98
N GLY A 97 -2.41 2.03 5.36
CA GLY A 97 -1.81 0.90 6.06
C GLY A 97 -0.53 1.28 6.79
N ALA A 98 -0.46 0.97 8.07
CA ALA A 98 0.76 1.12 8.86
C ALA A 98 1.80 0.09 8.46
N GLY A 99 3.09 0.40 8.63
CA GLY A 99 4.16 -0.58 8.56
C GLY A 99 4.03 -1.63 9.67
N GLY A 100 4.54 -2.83 9.41
CA GLY A 100 4.59 -3.89 10.40
C GLY A 100 5.43 -3.48 11.61
N ALA A 101 4.92 -3.74 12.81
CA ALA A 101 5.65 -3.47 14.03
C ALA A 101 6.82 -4.46 14.21
N ASP A 102 7.95 -3.94 14.67
CA ASP A 102 9.05 -4.77 15.16
C ASP A 102 8.64 -5.46 16.46
N SER A 103 8.98 -6.72 16.62
CA SER A 103 8.69 -7.49 17.83
C SER A 103 9.90 -7.69 18.73
N GLY A 104 11.00 -7.00 18.44
CA GLY A 104 12.25 -7.08 19.20
C GLY A 104 13.10 -8.30 18.84
N THR A 105 14.06 -8.60 19.70
CA THR A 105 15.04 -9.67 19.46
C THR A 105 14.44 -11.06 19.58
N ASN A 106 14.90 -11.98 18.73
CA ASN A 106 14.51 -13.39 18.69
C ASN A 106 13.01 -13.66 18.41
N SER A 107 12.39 -12.81 17.62
CA SER A 107 11.00 -12.99 17.19
C SER A 107 10.76 -12.48 15.76
N VAL A 108 9.70 -12.88 15.15
CA VAL A 108 9.24 -12.33 13.87
C VAL A 108 8.50 -11.03 14.10
N GLY A 109 8.70 -10.05 13.24
CA GLY A 109 7.89 -8.84 13.23
C GLY A 109 6.47 -9.09 12.71
N ALA A 110 5.70 -8.03 12.55
CA ALA A 110 4.38 -8.07 11.96
C ALA A 110 4.43 -7.78 10.45
N SER A 111 3.48 -8.33 9.71
CA SER A 111 3.22 -7.87 8.34
C SER A 111 2.69 -6.44 8.34
N GLY A 112 2.92 -5.70 7.26
CA GLY A 112 2.32 -4.40 7.05
C GLY A 112 0.80 -4.50 6.89
N ALA A 113 0.11 -3.42 7.17
CA ALA A 113 -1.32 -3.31 6.97
C ALA A 113 -1.65 -2.87 5.53
N ASN A 114 -2.82 -3.26 5.07
CA ASN A 114 -3.33 -2.87 3.76
C ASN A 114 -3.67 -1.38 3.72
N THR A 115 -3.45 -0.77 2.55
CA THR A 115 -4.02 0.53 2.23
C THR A 115 -5.25 0.30 1.38
N VAL A 116 -6.39 0.86 1.79
CA VAL A 116 -7.70 0.58 1.20
C VAL A 116 -8.43 1.88 0.90
N ILE A 117 -9.05 1.95 -0.27
CA ILE A 117 -10.09 2.92 -0.57
C ILE A 117 -11.41 2.18 -0.49
N GLY A 118 -12.19 2.45 0.58
CA GLY A 118 -13.46 1.78 0.85
C GLY A 118 -14.46 1.93 -0.28
N THR A 119 -15.47 1.08 -0.33
CA THR A 119 -16.56 0.98 -1.30
C THR A 119 -16.18 0.59 -2.74
N ILE A 120 -14.93 0.74 -3.16
CA ILE A 120 -14.46 0.48 -4.54
C ILE A 120 -13.43 -0.65 -4.64
N ASN A 121 -13.21 -1.40 -3.56
CA ASN A 121 -12.29 -2.55 -3.49
C ASN A 121 -10.86 -2.29 -4.01
N ALA A 122 -10.41 -1.03 -4.00
CA ALA A 122 -9.03 -0.69 -4.33
C ALA A 122 -8.16 -0.96 -3.10
N THR A 123 -7.44 -2.08 -3.10
CA THR A 123 -6.61 -2.52 -1.98
C THR A 123 -5.17 -2.74 -2.43
N ALA A 124 -4.26 -1.98 -1.85
CA ALA A 124 -2.84 -2.31 -1.84
C ALA A 124 -2.55 -3.19 -0.61
N ILE A 125 -1.91 -4.34 -0.83
CA ILE A 125 -1.71 -5.38 0.20
C ILE A 125 -0.44 -5.08 0.99
N GLY A 126 -0.49 -5.20 2.32
CA GLY A 126 0.68 -5.01 3.19
C GLY A 126 1.81 -5.99 2.88
N GLY A 127 3.05 -5.59 3.12
CA GLY A 127 4.23 -6.43 2.93
C GLY A 127 4.33 -7.53 3.99
N GLY A 128 4.89 -8.69 3.63
CA GLY A 128 5.09 -9.82 4.54
C GLY A 128 6.24 -9.57 5.53
N PHE A 129 6.15 -10.09 6.75
CA PHE A 129 7.27 -10.08 7.70
C PHE A 129 8.38 -11.04 7.27
N GLY A 130 9.62 -10.75 7.68
CA GLY A 130 10.78 -11.62 7.45
C GLY A 130 10.81 -12.82 8.39
N SER A 131 11.36 -13.96 7.93
CA SER A 131 11.49 -15.17 8.74
C SER A 131 12.49 -14.97 9.89
N HIS A 132 12.33 -15.72 10.97
CA HIS A 132 13.25 -15.74 12.10
C HIS A 132 14.22 -16.93 12.00
N GLY A 133 15.53 -16.68 12.12
CA GLY A 133 16.58 -17.68 11.88
C GLY A 133 16.56 -18.91 12.78
N ARG A 134 16.15 -18.77 14.04
CA ARG A 134 16.01 -19.89 15.00
C ARG A 134 14.58 -20.43 15.09
N GLY A 135 13.61 -19.74 14.47
CA GLY A 135 12.21 -20.13 14.51
C GLY A 135 11.86 -21.23 13.50
N THR A 136 10.62 -21.61 13.49
CA THR A 136 10.02 -22.54 12.53
C THR A 136 9.16 -21.81 11.48
N ILE A 137 9.18 -20.46 11.49
CA ILE A 137 8.28 -19.61 10.71
C ILE A 137 9.02 -19.10 9.48
N ASN A 138 8.48 -19.34 8.31
CA ASN A 138 8.93 -18.78 7.03
C ASN A 138 8.62 -17.28 6.98
N GLY A 139 9.20 -16.58 6.00
CA GLY A 139 8.74 -15.25 5.64
C GLY A 139 7.26 -15.28 5.27
N ALA A 140 6.51 -14.24 5.64
CA ALA A 140 5.09 -14.15 5.34
C ALA A 140 4.84 -13.68 3.92
N ASP A 141 3.71 -14.12 3.35
CA ASP A 141 3.19 -13.57 2.10
C ASP A 141 2.73 -12.12 2.31
N GLY A 142 2.72 -11.35 1.23
CA GLY A 142 2.29 -9.95 1.29
C GLY A 142 2.27 -9.28 -0.07
N GLY A 143 2.16 -7.95 -0.10
CA GLY A 143 2.35 -7.17 -1.32
C GLY A 143 3.63 -7.61 -2.02
N SER A 144 4.77 -7.47 -1.33
CA SER A 144 5.96 -8.32 -1.56
C SER A 144 6.12 -9.25 -0.37
N GLY A 145 6.61 -10.48 -0.61
CA GLY A 145 6.85 -11.45 0.43
C GLY A 145 8.03 -11.07 1.31
N GLY A 146 8.00 -11.46 2.58
CA GLY A 146 9.14 -11.34 3.50
C GLY A 146 10.26 -12.32 3.15
N GLY A 147 11.50 -11.93 3.43
CA GLY A 147 12.69 -12.76 3.15
C GLY A 147 12.78 -13.99 4.04
N GLY A 148 13.43 -15.02 3.53
CA GLY A 148 13.83 -16.21 4.28
C GLY A 148 15.03 -15.95 5.21
N SER A 149 15.37 -16.92 6.05
CA SER A 149 16.57 -16.87 6.92
C SER A 149 17.39 -18.14 6.80
N GLY A 150 18.73 -18.01 6.84
CA GLY A 150 19.71 -19.07 6.56
C GLY A 150 20.37 -19.67 7.79
N TYR A 151 19.71 -19.90 8.87
CA TYR A 151 20.28 -20.53 10.05
C TYR A 151 19.67 -21.89 10.31
N ALA A 152 20.51 -22.94 10.39
CA ALA A 152 20.23 -24.34 10.78
C ALA A 152 19.09 -25.08 10.04
N ASN A 153 18.11 -24.39 9.49
CA ASN A 153 17.03 -24.92 8.67
C ASN A 153 16.60 -23.82 7.72
N ASP A 154 17.00 -23.89 6.47
CA ASP A 154 16.67 -22.91 5.43
C ASP A 154 15.17 -22.55 5.46
N ARG A 155 14.89 -21.31 5.85
CA ARG A 155 13.51 -20.79 5.86
C ARG A 155 13.20 -20.15 4.54
N ALA A 156 12.09 -20.53 3.97
CA ALA A 156 11.61 -19.94 2.73
C ALA A 156 11.19 -18.48 2.95
N GLY A 157 11.34 -17.66 1.94
CA GLY A 157 10.68 -16.38 1.87
C GLY A 157 9.19 -16.55 1.58
N GLY A 158 8.40 -15.53 1.87
CA GLY A 158 6.98 -15.46 1.54
C GLY A 158 6.73 -15.14 0.07
N SER A 159 5.53 -15.39 -0.41
CA SER A 159 5.08 -15.08 -1.76
C SER A 159 4.71 -13.61 -1.90
N GLY A 160 5.00 -13.01 -3.06
CA GLY A 160 4.48 -11.70 -3.44
C GLY A 160 3.12 -11.83 -4.13
N ILE A 161 2.17 -11.01 -3.72
CA ILE A 161 0.80 -10.97 -4.27
C ILE A 161 0.65 -9.82 -5.27
N GLN A 162 1.26 -8.68 -4.99
CA GLN A 162 1.29 -7.47 -5.84
C GLN A 162 2.71 -7.03 -6.18
N GLY A 163 3.71 -7.74 -5.70
CA GLY A 163 5.14 -7.51 -5.89
C GLY A 163 5.91 -8.81 -6.02
N ASN A 164 7.16 -8.81 -5.62
CA ASN A 164 8.05 -9.96 -5.72
C ASN A 164 7.96 -10.86 -4.48
N SER A 165 8.20 -12.16 -4.66
CA SER A 165 8.40 -13.09 -3.56
C SER A 165 9.68 -12.76 -2.79
N GLY A 166 9.71 -13.06 -1.49
CA GLY A 166 10.90 -12.93 -0.65
C GLY A 166 12.01 -13.86 -1.12
N GLY A 167 13.26 -13.36 -1.06
CA GLY A 167 14.43 -14.17 -1.40
C GLY A 167 14.55 -15.37 -0.46
N LEU A 168 15.00 -16.49 -1.02
CA LEU A 168 15.53 -17.60 -0.24
C LEU A 168 16.90 -17.16 0.29
N THR A 169 17.31 -17.69 1.44
CA THR A 169 18.70 -17.52 1.87
C THR A 169 19.63 -18.26 0.90
N GLY A 170 20.39 -17.48 0.17
CA GLY A 170 21.58 -18.00 -0.47
C GLY A 170 22.72 -18.03 0.54
N TYR A 171 23.61 -19.00 0.44
CA TYR A 171 24.82 -19.19 1.24
C TYR A 171 25.71 -17.96 1.27
#